data_fe3718a71d295d2c4e1de28f5b591df7
#
_entry.id   fe3718a71d295d2c4e1de28f5b591df7
#
_cell.length_a   1.000
_cell.length_b   1.000
_cell.length_c   1.000
_cell.angle_alpha   90.00
_cell.angle_beta   90.00
_cell.angle_gamma   90.00
#
_symmetry.space_group_name_H-M   'P 1'
#
loop_
_entity.id
_entity.type
_entity.pdbx_description
1 polymer ?
#
loop_
_entity_poly.entity_id
_entity_poly.type
_entity_poly.pdbx_seq_one_letter_code
_entity_poly.pdbx_strand_id
1 'polypeptide(L)'
;MKKTLLLTAFLLAAAASLVAQITVSGDISTNTTWTSNNTYLLSGFVYVTNGAKLTIEPGTVIKGDKASKGALIITRGSQIIADGTRDQPIVFTSNEAAPSYGDWGGLILLGYAPTNQVYNGINGLGLIEGGLDPLKGLYGGGDQLTGAKPDDNSGILRYVRVEYPGIAFQPNNEINGITLGAVGNKTIMDYVQVSYSGDDAFEWFGGTVNAKHLIAYRSLDDDFDTDNGFS
;
A
#
# COMPACT_ATOMS: atom_id res chain seq x y z
N MET A 1 -56.89 -2.80 46.80
CA MET A 1 -56.30 -3.50 45.60
C MET A 1 -55.11 -2.70 45.11
N LYS A 2 -53.91 -3.12 45.44
CA LYS A 2 -52.63 -2.48 44.95
C LYS A 2 -52.23 -3.12 43.63
N LYS A 3 -52.17 -2.36 42.51
CA LYS A 3 -51.68 -2.82 41.23
C LYS A 3 -50.15 -2.68 41.23
N THR A 4 -49.44 -3.80 41.24
CA THR A 4 -48.00 -3.86 41.10
C THR A 4 -47.68 -3.78 39.59
N LEU A 5 -47.01 -2.72 39.16
CA LEU A 5 -46.53 -2.52 37.79
C LEU A 5 -45.18 -3.21 37.69
N LEU A 6 -45.11 -4.33 36.96
CA LEU A 6 -43.84 -4.97 36.62
C LEU A 6 -43.19 -4.20 35.45
N LEU A 7 -42.06 -3.54 35.72
CA LEU A 7 -41.24 -2.88 34.72
C LEU A 7 -40.22 -3.90 34.21
N THR A 8 -40.45 -4.48 33.02
CA THR A 8 -39.49 -5.36 32.37
C THR A 8 -38.47 -4.50 31.64
N ALA A 9 -37.26 -4.39 32.18
CA ALA A 9 -36.13 -3.75 31.50
C ALA A 9 -35.58 -4.71 30.49
N PHE A 10 -35.71 -4.39 29.18
CA PHE A 10 -35.02 -5.06 28.09
C PHE A 10 -33.57 -4.54 28.07
N LEU A 11 -32.62 -5.35 28.51
CA LEU A 11 -31.19 -5.11 28.28
C LEU A 11 -30.90 -5.45 26.81
N LEU A 12 -30.74 -4.44 25.96
CA LEU A 12 -30.14 -4.61 24.64
C LEU A 12 -28.63 -4.81 24.85
N ALA A 13 -28.15 -6.04 24.84
CA ALA A 13 -26.72 -6.32 24.75
C ALA A 13 -26.26 -6.00 23.31
N ALA A 14 -25.59 -4.88 23.11
CA ALA A 14 -24.86 -4.60 21.92
C ALA A 14 -23.71 -5.63 21.84
N ALA A 15 -23.80 -6.62 20.96
CA ALA A 15 -22.71 -7.51 20.65
C ALA A 15 -21.63 -6.66 19.96
N ALA A 16 -20.60 -6.28 20.68
CA ALA A 16 -19.39 -5.73 20.09
C ALA A 16 -18.74 -6.86 19.25
N SER A 17 -18.80 -6.75 17.95
CA SER A 17 -18.05 -7.66 17.07
C SER A 17 -16.56 -7.45 17.36
N LEU A 18 -15.91 -8.44 17.95
CA LEU A 18 -14.46 -8.46 18.10
C LEU A 18 -13.86 -8.60 16.70
N VAL A 19 -13.27 -7.53 16.17
CA VAL A 19 -12.49 -7.57 14.92
C VAL A 19 -11.22 -8.33 15.23
N ALA A 20 -11.01 -9.47 14.55
CA ALA A 20 -9.78 -10.25 14.72
C ALA A 20 -8.62 -9.56 14.00
N GLN A 21 -7.44 -9.52 14.64
CA GLN A 21 -6.21 -9.08 13.99
C GLN A 21 -5.47 -10.30 13.44
N ILE A 22 -5.22 -10.27 12.12
CA ILE A 22 -4.49 -11.30 11.39
C ILE A 22 -3.10 -10.77 11.06
N THR A 23 -2.05 -11.41 11.58
CA THR A 23 -0.68 -11.06 11.20
C THR A 23 -0.34 -11.69 9.86
N VAL A 24 0.17 -10.86 8.94
CA VAL A 24 0.60 -11.25 7.59
C VAL A 24 2.10 -10.98 7.46
N SER A 25 2.84 -11.96 6.96
CA SER A 25 4.29 -11.87 6.70
C SER A 25 4.70 -12.68 5.48
N GLY A 26 5.81 -12.31 4.84
CA GLY A 26 6.36 -13.05 3.70
C GLY A 26 5.53 -12.91 2.42
N ASP A 27 5.44 -13.99 1.63
CA ASP A 27 4.91 -13.94 0.27
C ASP A 27 3.43 -14.35 0.17
N ILE A 28 2.64 -13.51 -0.50
CA ILE A 28 1.29 -13.82 -0.98
C ILE A 28 1.42 -14.22 -2.45
N SER A 29 1.55 -15.51 -2.72
CA SER A 29 1.82 -16.06 -4.07
C SER A 29 0.59 -16.59 -4.80
N THR A 30 -0.59 -16.47 -4.21
CA THR A 30 -1.89 -16.87 -4.78
C THR A 30 -2.92 -15.78 -4.54
N ASN A 31 -3.99 -15.78 -5.36
CA ASN A 31 -5.06 -14.80 -5.19
C ASN A 31 -5.65 -14.87 -3.78
N THR A 32 -5.64 -13.73 -3.11
CA THR A 32 -6.01 -13.61 -1.70
C THR A 32 -7.00 -12.46 -1.52
N THR A 33 -7.95 -12.61 -0.60
CA THR A 33 -8.88 -11.54 -0.24
C THR A 33 -8.73 -11.19 1.23
N TRP A 34 -8.58 -9.91 1.51
CA TRP A 34 -8.66 -9.34 2.86
C TRP A 34 -10.04 -8.72 3.07
N THR A 35 -10.71 -9.17 4.12
CA THR A 35 -12.12 -8.82 4.38
C THR A 35 -12.24 -7.76 5.46
N SER A 36 -13.27 -6.93 5.38
CA SER A 36 -13.48 -5.79 6.27
C SER A 36 -13.85 -6.14 7.72
N ASN A 37 -14.18 -7.40 8.00
CA ASN A 37 -14.41 -7.89 9.35
C ASN A 37 -13.13 -8.27 10.12
N ASN A 38 -11.96 -8.10 9.51
CA ASN A 38 -10.66 -8.33 10.13
C ASN A 38 -9.77 -7.08 10.01
N THR A 39 -8.80 -6.98 10.92
CA THR A 39 -7.66 -6.06 10.79
C THR A 39 -6.43 -6.88 10.40
N TYR A 40 -5.64 -6.39 9.46
CA TYR A 40 -4.42 -7.08 9.00
C TYR A 40 -3.19 -6.35 9.52
N LEU A 41 -2.25 -7.08 10.12
CA LEU A 41 -0.98 -6.54 10.61
C LEU A 41 0.15 -6.99 9.69
N LEU A 42 0.78 -6.05 8.99
CA LEU A 42 1.99 -6.30 8.19
C LEU A 42 3.19 -6.45 9.12
N SER A 43 3.80 -7.62 9.14
CA SER A 43 5.02 -7.90 9.92
C SER A 43 6.19 -8.16 8.97
N GLY A 44 7.10 -7.19 8.87
CA GLY A 44 8.17 -7.16 7.87
C GLY A 44 7.63 -6.89 6.46
N PHE A 45 8.43 -7.20 5.46
CA PHE A 45 8.04 -7.07 4.07
C PHE A 45 7.04 -8.14 3.66
N VAL A 46 5.85 -7.71 3.24
CA VAL A 46 4.81 -8.59 2.67
C VAL A 46 4.77 -8.36 1.17
N TYR A 47 5.12 -9.39 0.40
CA TYR A 47 5.19 -9.32 -1.05
C TYR A 47 3.99 -10.03 -1.68
N VAL A 48 3.29 -9.35 -2.59
CA VAL A 48 2.34 -10.00 -3.51
C VAL A 48 3.13 -10.38 -4.75
N THR A 49 3.26 -11.69 -5.00
CA THR A 49 4.20 -12.26 -5.99
C THR A 49 3.51 -13.19 -6.97
N ASN A 50 4.24 -13.67 -7.96
CA ASN A 50 3.82 -14.76 -8.85
C ASN A 50 2.56 -14.46 -9.68
N GLY A 51 2.31 -13.18 -9.98
CA GLY A 51 1.10 -12.77 -10.68
C GLY A 51 -0.16 -12.85 -9.84
N ALA A 52 -0.02 -13.01 -8.52
CA ALA A 52 -1.16 -13.06 -7.61
C ALA A 52 -1.87 -11.71 -7.54
N LYS A 53 -3.15 -11.77 -7.20
CA LYS A 53 -4.01 -10.62 -6.95
C LYS A 53 -4.40 -10.58 -5.48
N LEU A 54 -4.06 -9.47 -4.81
CA LEU A 54 -4.55 -9.16 -3.48
C LEU A 54 -5.77 -8.26 -3.59
N THR A 55 -6.94 -8.77 -3.23
CA THR A 55 -8.19 -8.00 -3.16
C THR A 55 -8.43 -7.56 -1.73
N ILE A 56 -8.71 -6.27 -1.52
CA ILE A 56 -9.01 -5.69 -0.21
C ILE A 56 -10.41 -5.10 -0.26
N GLU A 57 -11.30 -5.60 0.60
CA GLU A 57 -12.68 -5.13 0.65
C GLU A 57 -12.77 -3.68 1.18
N PRO A 58 -13.78 -2.90 0.73
CA PRO A 58 -14.04 -1.57 1.29
C PRO A 58 -14.19 -1.60 2.82
N GLY A 59 -13.61 -0.61 3.50
CA GLY A 59 -13.62 -0.48 4.96
C GLY A 59 -12.61 -1.34 5.71
N THR A 60 -11.77 -2.11 5.01
CA THR A 60 -10.69 -2.89 5.63
C THR A 60 -9.62 -1.97 6.22
N VAL A 61 -9.12 -2.34 7.41
CA VAL A 61 -8.00 -1.67 8.07
C VAL A 61 -6.77 -2.57 8.02
N ILE A 62 -5.67 -2.02 7.51
CA ILE A 62 -4.37 -2.66 7.45
C ILE A 62 -3.39 -1.84 8.30
N LYS A 63 -2.64 -2.49 9.16
CA LYS A 63 -1.66 -1.86 10.04
C LYS A 63 -0.26 -2.29 9.70
N GLY A 64 0.69 -1.36 9.74
CA GLY A 64 2.11 -1.66 9.65
C GLY A 64 2.72 -1.81 11.05
N ASP A 65 3.49 -2.87 11.28
CA ASP A 65 4.25 -3.07 12.50
C ASP A 65 5.58 -2.30 12.43
N LYS A 66 5.79 -1.40 13.38
CA LYS A 66 6.98 -0.54 13.44
C LYS A 66 8.25 -1.33 13.69
N ALA A 67 8.20 -2.28 14.62
CA ALA A 67 9.39 -3.03 15.04
C ALA A 67 9.99 -3.87 13.91
N SER A 68 9.14 -4.45 13.06
CA SER A 68 9.54 -5.22 11.89
C SER A 68 9.60 -4.40 10.59
N LYS A 69 9.35 -3.09 10.66
CA LYS A 69 9.27 -2.19 9.49
C LYS A 69 8.30 -2.70 8.42
N GLY A 70 7.07 -3.04 8.85
CA GLY A 70 6.05 -3.63 7.99
C GLY A 70 5.79 -2.79 6.74
N ALA A 71 5.80 -3.43 5.56
CA ALA A 71 5.48 -2.80 4.28
C ALA A 71 4.72 -3.78 3.38
N LEU A 72 3.89 -3.25 2.47
CA LEU A 72 3.20 -4.07 1.46
C LEU A 72 3.77 -3.76 0.07
N ILE A 73 4.30 -4.78 -0.57
CA ILE A 73 4.97 -4.67 -1.87
C ILE A 73 4.22 -5.49 -2.92
N ILE A 74 3.73 -4.84 -3.96
CA ILE A 74 3.12 -5.48 -5.13
C ILE A 74 4.21 -5.61 -6.19
N THR A 75 4.72 -6.82 -6.39
CA THR A 75 5.81 -7.07 -7.34
C THR A 75 5.34 -7.00 -8.78
N ARG A 76 6.26 -6.84 -9.73
CA ARG A 76 5.95 -6.79 -11.16
C ARG A 76 5.05 -7.96 -11.59
N GLY A 77 3.96 -7.63 -12.31
CA GLY A 77 2.98 -8.60 -12.81
C GLY A 77 1.94 -9.06 -11.80
N SER A 78 2.09 -8.74 -10.51
CA SER A 78 1.07 -8.93 -9.49
C SER A 78 0.15 -7.71 -9.40
N GLN A 79 -0.97 -7.83 -8.69
CA GLN A 79 -1.96 -6.75 -8.59
C GLN A 79 -2.47 -6.56 -7.18
N ILE A 80 -2.78 -5.30 -6.83
CA ILE A 80 -3.62 -4.94 -5.68
C ILE A 80 -4.96 -4.41 -6.19
N ILE A 81 -6.06 -4.89 -5.62
CA ILE A 81 -7.40 -4.35 -5.84
C ILE A 81 -7.89 -3.79 -4.52
N ALA A 82 -7.54 -2.55 -4.27
CA ALA A 82 -7.99 -1.77 -3.12
C ALA A 82 -9.01 -0.73 -3.61
N ASP A 83 -10.20 -1.21 -3.93
CA ASP A 83 -11.31 -0.40 -4.45
C ASP A 83 -12.29 -0.09 -3.32
N GLY A 84 -11.93 0.88 -2.48
CA GLY A 84 -12.77 1.38 -1.40
C GLY A 84 -13.94 2.21 -1.91
N THR A 85 -14.70 2.77 -0.97
CA THR A 85 -15.75 3.73 -1.27
C THR A 85 -15.59 4.98 -0.41
N ARG A 86 -16.29 6.07 -0.76
CA ARG A 86 -16.28 7.28 0.03
C ARG A 86 -16.66 7.03 1.50
N ASP A 87 -17.65 6.17 1.74
CA ASP A 87 -18.18 5.90 3.06
C ASP A 87 -17.46 4.75 3.78
N GLN A 88 -16.71 3.93 3.01
CA GLN A 88 -15.92 2.81 3.48
C GLN A 88 -14.53 2.84 2.82
N PRO A 89 -13.68 3.84 3.13
CA PRO A 89 -12.32 3.87 2.60
C PRO A 89 -11.51 2.68 3.14
N ILE A 90 -10.54 2.24 2.37
CA ILE A 90 -9.53 1.28 2.84
C ILE A 90 -8.43 2.09 3.53
N VAL A 91 -8.04 1.68 4.73
CA VAL A 91 -7.09 2.42 5.55
C VAL A 91 -5.85 1.59 5.84
N PHE A 92 -4.70 2.08 5.41
CA PHE A 92 -3.39 1.61 5.84
C PHE A 92 -2.86 2.58 6.89
N THR A 93 -2.46 2.09 8.06
CA THR A 93 -2.06 2.96 9.18
C THR A 93 -1.03 2.29 10.09
N SER A 94 -0.53 3.03 11.06
CA SER A 94 0.38 2.52 12.10
C SER A 94 -0.33 1.55 13.06
N ASN A 95 0.42 0.58 13.59
CA ASN A 95 -0.03 -0.27 14.69
C ASN A 95 0.29 0.33 16.07
N GLU A 96 0.99 1.45 16.14
CA GLU A 96 1.35 2.10 17.40
C GLU A 96 0.12 2.71 18.10
N ALA A 97 0.13 2.70 19.42
CA ALA A 97 -0.94 3.33 20.23
C ALA A 97 -0.93 4.87 20.13
N ALA A 98 0.23 5.46 19.85
CA ALA A 98 0.43 6.87 19.56
C ALA A 98 1.19 7.01 18.23
N PRO A 99 0.48 7.01 17.10
CA PRO A 99 1.10 7.03 15.78
C PRO A 99 1.96 8.27 15.53
N SER A 100 3.06 8.08 14.79
CA SER A 100 4.00 9.12 14.40
C SER A 100 4.51 8.91 12.97
N TYR A 101 5.14 9.90 12.42
CA TYR A 101 5.80 9.84 11.11
C TYR A 101 6.73 8.63 11.00
N GLY A 102 6.71 7.92 9.88
CA GLY A 102 7.64 6.84 9.64
C GLY A 102 7.46 5.62 10.55
N ASP A 103 6.25 5.32 11.01
CA ASP A 103 6.00 4.17 11.87
C ASP A 103 6.04 2.83 11.11
N TRP A 104 5.88 2.84 9.79
CA TRP A 104 5.89 1.64 8.96
C TRP A 104 6.35 1.95 7.54
N GLY A 105 6.60 0.92 6.72
CA GLY A 105 7.29 1.07 5.45
C GLY A 105 6.47 1.75 4.34
N GLY A 106 5.15 1.63 4.35
CA GLY A 106 4.33 2.17 3.25
C GLY A 106 3.87 1.12 2.24
N LEU A 107 3.36 1.61 1.11
CA LEU A 107 2.82 0.81 0.02
C LEU A 107 3.67 0.98 -1.25
N ILE A 108 4.18 -0.12 -1.80
CA ILE A 108 5.06 -0.13 -2.96
C ILE A 108 4.40 -0.91 -4.10
N LEU A 109 4.22 -0.28 -5.26
CA LEU A 109 3.74 -0.92 -6.48
C LEU A 109 4.85 -0.93 -7.53
N LEU A 110 5.16 -2.09 -8.09
CA LEU A 110 6.21 -2.27 -9.08
C LEU A 110 5.60 -2.83 -10.37
N GLY A 111 5.83 -2.15 -11.48
CA GLY A 111 5.29 -2.49 -12.78
C GLY A 111 6.38 -2.68 -13.85
N TYR A 112 5.92 -2.95 -15.07
CA TYR A 112 6.75 -3.16 -16.25
C TYR A 112 6.77 -1.95 -17.20
N ALA A 113 6.26 -0.79 -16.80
CA ALA A 113 6.25 0.41 -17.63
C ALA A 113 7.68 0.96 -17.86
N PRO A 114 7.89 1.93 -18.74
CA PRO A 114 9.20 2.49 -19.01
C PRO A 114 9.81 3.18 -17.78
N THR A 115 11.13 3.08 -17.67
CA THR A 115 11.99 3.88 -16.79
C THR A 115 13.30 4.15 -17.51
N ASN A 116 14.00 5.24 -17.16
CA ASN A 116 15.35 5.54 -17.69
C ASN A 116 16.48 4.93 -16.85
N GLN A 117 16.15 4.13 -15.86
CA GLN A 117 17.14 3.49 -15.00
C GLN A 117 17.94 2.40 -15.71
N VAL A 118 19.13 2.14 -15.17
CA VAL A 118 20.00 1.06 -15.60
C VAL A 118 20.41 0.24 -14.37
N TYR A 119 19.98 -0.99 -14.31
CA TYR A 119 20.33 -1.90 -13.23
C TYR A 119 21.02 -3.14 -13.77
N ASN A 120 22.20 -3.48 -13.21
CA ASN A 120 23.06 -4.58 -13.67
C ASN A 120 23.36 -4.55 -15.20
N GLY A 121 23.50 -3.35 -15.78
CA GLY A 121 23.76 -3.15 -17.20
C GLY A 121 22.53 -3.30 -18.11
N ILE A 122 21.33 -3.47 -17.54
CA ILE A 122 20.07 -3.58 -18.29
C ILE A 122 19.37 -2.21 -18.28
N ASN A 123 19.23 -1.61 -19.46
CA ASN A 123 18.51 -0.36 -19.65
C ASN A 123 17.00 -0.58 -19.46
N GLY A 124 16.32 0.37 -18.81
CA GLY A 124 14.90 0.29 -18.55
C GLY A 124 14.54 -0.67 -17.40
N LEU A 125 15.50 -0.99 -16.55
CA LEU A 125 15.33 -1.77 -15.32
C LEU A 125 15.89 -0.98 -14.14
N GLY A 126 15.16 -0.96 -13.02
CA GLY A 126 15.58 -0.38 -11.76
C GLY A 126 15.40 -1.37 -10.61
N LEU A 127 16.06 -1.11 -9.49
CA LEU A 127 15.82 -1.72 -8.20
C LEU A 127 15.33 -0.62 -7.26
N ILE A 128 14.16 -0.83 -6.66
CA ILE A 128 13.60 0.14 -5.71
C ILE A 128 14.43 0.14 -4.42
N GLU A 129 14.55 1.28 -3.82
CA GLU A 129 15.23 1.48 -2.54
C GLU A 129 14.45 0.90 -1.35
N GLY A 130 14.91 1.12 -0.11
CA GLY A 130 14.26 0.62 1.10
C GLY A 130 14.70 -0.80 1.50
N GLY A 131 15.78 -1.34 0.91
CA GLY A 131 16.36 -2.62 1.33
C GLY A 131 15.54 -3.86 1.00
N LEU A 132 14.74 -3.78 -0.08
CA LEU A 132 13.92 -4.89 -0.56
C LEU A 132 14.78 -6.06 -1.08
N ASP A 133 14.16 -7.24 -1.16
CA ASP A 133 14.74 -8.38 -1.88
C ASP A 133 15.09 -7.98 -3.32
N PRO A 134 16.36 -8.15 -3.77
CA PRO A 134 16.81 -7.67 -5.08
C PRO A 134 16.06 -8.26 -6.29
N LEU A 135 15.40 -9.40 -6.13
CA LEU A 135 14.61 -10.02 -7.21
C LEU A 135 13.15 -9.52 -7.18
N LYS A 136 12.64 -9.20 -5.99
CA LYS A 136 11.25 -8.77 -5.79
C LYS A 136 11.10 -7.25 -5.85
N GLY A 137 12.17 -6.49 -5.63
CA GLY A 137 12.21 -5.03 -5.70
C GLY A 137 12.47 -4.45 -7.09
N LEU A 138 12.58 -5.30 -8.13
CA LEU A 138 12.80 -4.82 -9.50
C LEU A 138 11.57 -4.10 -10.06
N TYR A 139 11.81 -3.02 -10.82
CA TYR A 139 10.78 -2.31 -11.57
C TYR A 139 11.27 -1.96 -13.00
N GLY A 140 10.34 -1.70 -13.91
CA GLY A 140 10.63 -1.51 -15.34
C GLY A 140 10.64 -2.81 -16.13
N GLY A 141 10.55 -2.70 -17.46
CA GLY A 141 10.42 -3.84 -18.36
C GLY A 141 11.66 -4.12 -19.21
N GLY A 142 12.83 -3.52 -18.90
CA GLY A 142 14.03 -3.65 -19.71
C GLY A 142 14.58 -5.08 -19.82
N ASP A 143 14.31 -5.94 -18.85
CA ASP A 143 14.70 -7.34 -18.81
C ASP A 143 13.70 -8.29 -19.50
N GLN A 144 12.59 -7.77 -20.02
CA GLN A 144 11.55 -8.57 -20.65
C GLN A 144 11.79 -8.70 -22.17
N LEU A 145 11.47 -9.85 -22.74
CA LEU A 145 11.57 -10.09 -24.19
C LEU A 145 10.75 -9.10 -25.02
N THR A 146 9.62 -8.64 -24.49
CA THR A 146 8.74 -7.67 -25.14
C THR A 146 9.09 -6.22 -24.80
N GLY A 147 10.11 -5.99 -23.96
CA GLY A 147 10.49 -4.67 -23.48
C GLY A 147 9.49 -4.07 -22.47
N ALA A 148 9.58 -2.77 -22.25
CA ALA A 148 8.72 -2.04 -21.36
C ALA A 148 7.26 -2.01 -21.85
N LYS A 149 6.32 -2.01 -20.91
CA LYS A 149 4.87 -2.02 -21.18
C LYS A 149 4.23 -0.76 -20.59
N PRO A 150 4.09 0.32 -21.38
CA PRO A 150 3.46 1.55 -20.89
C PRO A 150 2.03 1.33 -20.34
N ASP A 151 1.35 0.29 -20.83
CA ASP A 151 0.01 -0.11 -20.45
C ASP A 151 -0.02 -1.22 -19.36
N ASP A 152 1.06 -1.35 -18.58
CA ASP A 152 1.10 -2.25 -17.42
C ASP A 152 -0.02 -1.94 -16.44
N ASN A 153 -0.43 -2.94 -15.67
CA ASN A 153 -1.55 -2.85 -14.73
C ASN A 153 -1.19 -3.47 -13.39
N SER A 154 -0.85 -2.64 -12.43
CA SER A 154 -0.60 -3.04 -11.04
C SER A 154 -1.88 -3.09 -10.18
N GLY A 155 -3.04 -2.75 -10.74
CA GLY A 155 -4.34 -2.89 -10.08
C GLY A 155 -5.11 -1.60 -9.86
N ILE A 156 -5.75 -1.47 -8.70
CA ILE A 156 -6.63 -0.36 -8.34
C ILE A 156 -6.29 0.13 -6.93
N LEU A 157 -6.04 1.42 -6.80
CA LEU A 157 -6.07 2.15 -5.53
C LEU A 157 -7.16 3.23 -5.65
N ARG A 158 -8.31 3.02 -5.01
CA ARG A 158 -9.39 4.00 -4.99
C ARG A 158 -10.00 4.13 -3.61
N TYR A 159 -10.23 5.37 -3.14
CA TYR A 159 -10.66 5.68 -1.80
C TYR A 159 -9.78 4.96 -0.75
N VAL A 160 -8.47 5.17 -0.87
CA VAL A 160 -7.43 4.60 0.00
C VAL A 160 -6.80 5.72 0.82
N ARG A 161 -6.60 5.48 2.11
CA ARG A 161 -5.83 6.35 3.00
C ARG A 161 -4.60 5.59 3.49
N VAL A 162 -3.45 6.23 3.41
CA VAL A 162 -2.16 5.74 3.91
C VAL A 162 -1.69 6.74 4.96
N GLU A 163 -1.54 6.29 6.20
CA GLU A 163 -1.28 7.14 7.35
C GLU A 163 -0.02 6.68 8.08
N TYR A 164 0.85 7.63 8.43
CA TYR A 164 2.11 7.42 9.16
C TYR A 164 3.13 6.48 8.50
N PRO A 165 3.22 6.40 7.17
CA PRO A 165 4.21 5.60 6.46
C PRO A 165 5.58 6.29 6.41
N GLY A 166 6.51 5.77 5.60
CA GLY A 166 7.75 6.48 5.28
C GLY A 166 8.88 6.15 6.25
N ILE A 167 9.03 4.87 6.62
CA ILE A 167 10.09 4.47 7.56
C ILE A 167 11.46 4.50 6.90
N ALA A 168 12.42 5.16 7.55
CA ALA A 168 13.81 5.11 7.15
C ALA A 168 14.43 3.71 7.44
N PHE A 169 14.92 3.03 6.40
CA PHE A 169 15.71 1.82 6.55
C PHE A 169 17.15 2.11 6.91
N GLN A 170 17.75 3.06 6.21
CA GLN A 170 19.08 3.62 6.44
C GLN A 170 19.06 5.08 5.99
N PRO A 171 20.01 5.91 6.39
CA PRO A 171 20.15 7.26 5.85
C PRO A 171 20.24 7.23 4.31
N ASN A 172 19.43 8.01 3.62
CA ASN A 172 19.26 8.06 2.16
C ASN A 172 18.83 6.71 1.55
N ASN A 173 17.97 5.98 2.23
CA ASN A 173 17.38 4.72 1.76
C ASN A 173 16.06 4.49 2.52
N GLU A 174 15.13 5.35 2.24
CA GLU A 174 13.82 5.44 2.84
C GLU A 174 12.79 4.64 2.01
N ILE A 175 11.63 4.39 2.58
CA ILE A 175 10.44 3.96 1.85
C ILE A 175 9.42 5.09 1.98
N ASN A 176 8.87 5.51 0.87
CA ASN A 176 7.88 6.59 0.82
C ASN A 176 6.48 6.15 1.29
N GLY A 177 5.57 7.08 1.37
CA GLY A 177 4.18 6.78 1.69
C GLY A 177 3.57 5.81 0.69
N ILE A 178 3.60 6.19 -0.59
CA ILE A 178 3.30 5.33 -1.73
C ILE A 178 4.42 5.46 -2.74
N THR A 179 5.11 4.36 -3.01
CA THR A 179 6.18 4.26 -4.01
C THR A 179 5.66 3.56 -5.27
N LEU A 180 5.88 4.17 -6.43
CA LEU A 180 5.39 3.71 -7.73
C LEU A 180 6.54 3.47 -8.68
N GLY A 181 7.12 2.25 -8.69
CA GLY A 181 8.21 1.86 -9.58
C GLY A 181 7.69 1.39 -10.94
N ALA A 182 7.85 2.20 -11.98
CA ALA A 182 7.46 1.88 -13.37
C ALA A 182 6.02 1.33 -13.50
N VAL A 183 5.07 1.93 -12.81
CA VAL A 183 3.66 1.56 -12.87
C VAL A 183 3.02 2.10 -14.14
N GLY A 184 2.25 1.27 -14.85
CA GLY A 184 1.68 1.62 -16.15
C GLY A 184 0.28 2.23 -16.10
N ASN A 185 -0.15 2.79 -17.23
CA ASN A 185 -1.34 3.62 -17.35
C ASN A 185 -2.69 2.86 -17.28
N LYS A 186 -2.68 1.52 -17.23
CA LYS A 186 -3.88 0.73 -16.92
C LYS A 186 -4.14 0.57 -15.42
N THR A 187 -3.19 0.98 -14.57
CA THR A 187 -3.37 1.06 -13.14
C THR A 187 -4.30 2.24 -12.80
N ILE A 188 -5.28 2.00 -11.95
CA ILE A 188 -6.20 3.04 -11.49
C ILE A 188 -5.72 3.57 -10.14
N MET A 189 -5.51 4.89 -10.07
CA MET A 189 -5.16 5.60 -8.84
C MET A 189 -6.05 6.84 -8.72
N ASP A 190 -7.05 6.79 -7.81
CA ASP A 190 -8.07 7.83 -7.71
C ASP A 190 -8.57 7.98 -6.26
N TYR A 191 -8.72 9.19 -5.76
CA TYR A 191 -9.09 9.49 -4.37
C TYR A 191 -8.18 8.79 -3.37
N VAL A 192 -6.87 9.03 -3.48
CA VAL A 192 -5.85 8.45 -2.58
C VAL A 192 -5.24 9.56 -1.72
N GLN A 193 -5.16 9.32 -0.41
CA GLN A 193 -4.57 10.24 0.54
C GLN A 193 -3.38 9.58 1.24
N VAL A 194 -2.25 10.31 1.32
CA VAL A 194 -1.13 10.00 2.20
C VAL A 194 -1.03 11.08 3.27
N SER A 195 -0.83 10.68 4.52
CA SER A 195 -0.74 11.62 5.64
C SER A 195 0.37 11.22 6.59
N TYR A 196 1.13 12.22 7.05
CA TYR A 196 2.20 12.06 8.04
C TYR A 196 3.28 11.08 7.58
N SER A 197 3.67 11.11 6.31
CA SER A 197 4.82 10.34 5.81
C SER A 197 6.11 10.82 6.46
N GLY A 198 6.98 9.90 6.82
CA GLY A 198 8.32 10.19 7.35
C GLY A 198 9.33 10.53 6.26
N ASP A 199 8.93 10.38 5.01
CA ASP A 199 9.62 10.74 3.79
C ASP A 199 8.58 11.28 2.81
N ASP A 200 8.73 11.11 1.48
CA ASP A 200 7.75 11.59 0.51
C ASP A 200 6.36 11.01 0.74
N ALA A 201 5.34 11.77 0.39
CA ALA A 201 3.99 11.22 0.38
C ALA A 201 3.81 10.27 -0.81
N PHE A 202 4.14 10.72 -2.02
CA PHE A 202 4.06 9.95 -3.26
C PHE A 202 5.34 10.11 -4.04
N GLU A 203 5.95 9.00 -4.46
CA GLU A 203 7.12 9.02 -5.31
C GLU A 203 6.97 8.10 -6.51
N TRP A 204 7.29 8.62 -7.72
CA TRP A 204 7.25 7.90 -9.00
C TRP A 204 8.65 7.66 -9.53
N PHE A 205 9.08 6.42 -9.58
CA PHE A 205 10.31 5.96 -10.23
C PHE A 205 10.03 5.50 -11.66
N GLY A 206 9.87 6.43 -12.59
CA GLY A 206 9.43 6.14 -13.94
C GLY A 206 7.96 5.72 -14.01
N GLY A 207 7.56 5.15 -15.14
CA GLY A 207 6.18 4.71 -15.36
C GLY A 207 5.32 5.71 -16.10
N THR A 208 4.04 5.36 -16.27
CA THR A 208 3.07 6.09 -17.09
C THR A 208 1.68 6.15 -16.43
N VAL A 209 1.60 5.84 -15.14
CA VAL A 209 0.33 5.81 -14.41
C VAL A 209 -0.30 7.20 -14.34
N ASN A 210 -1.61 7.27 -14.55
CA ASN A 210 -2.39 8.49 -14.35
C ASN A 210 -3.06 8.44 -12.97
N ALA A 211 -2.78 9.46 -12.15
CA ALA A 211 -3.37 9.60 -10.83
C ALA A 211 -4.29 10.83 -10.77
N LYS A 212 -5.39 10.71 -10.01
CA LYS A 212 -6.37 11.79 -9.82
C LYS A 212 -6.77 11.90 -8.36
N HIS A 213 -7.17 13.11 -7.94
CA HIS A 213 -7.67 13.40 -6.61
C HIS A 213 -6.75 12.87 -5.50
N LEU A 214 -5.45 13.20 -5.62
CA LEU A 214 -4.45 12.87 -4.61
C LEU A 214 -4.44 13.93 -3.52
N ILE A 215 -4.21 13.51 -2.29
CA ILE A 215 -4.00 14.39 -1.14
C ILE A 215 -2.71 13.95 -0.45
N ALA A 216 -1.72 14.81 -0.45
CA ALA A 216 -0.55 14.73 0.44
C ALA A 216 -0.78 15.64 1.63
N TYR A 217 -0.57 15.15 2.85
CA TYR A 217 -0.79 15.93 4.05
C TYR A 217 0.30 15.71 5.08
N ARG A 218 1.15 16.72 5.27
CA ARG A 218 2.23 16.73 6.26
C ARG A 218 3.23 15.59 6.06
N SER A 219 3.77 15.41 4.87
CA SER A 219 5.01 14.66 4.65
C SER A 219 6.21 15.42 5.25
N LEU A 220 7.27 14.72 5.57
CA LEU A 220 8.50 15.34 6.08
C LEU A 220 9.44 15.77 4.96
N ASP A 221 9.33 15.18 3.78
CA ASP A 221 10.01 15.61 2.56
C ASP A 221 8.97 16.03 1.51
N ASP A 222 9.02 15.56 0.27
CA ASP A 222 8.16 16.04 -0.80
C ASP A 222 6.72 15.51 -0.71
N ASP A 223 5.76 16.31 -1.15
CA ASP A 223 4.37 15.88 -1.30
C ASP A 223 4.23 14.98 -2.54
N PHE A 224 4.93 15.32 -3.63
CA PHE A 224 4.93 14.60 -4.91
C PHE A 224 6.30 14.68 -5.54
N ASP A 225 7.04 13.57 -5.56
CA ASP A 225 8.32 13.45 -6.24
C ASP A 225 8.20 12.59 -7.51
N THR A 226 8.89 13.00 -8.58
CA THR A 226 8.83 12.33 -9.88
C THR A 226 10.22 12.14 -10.47
N ASP A 227 10.67 10.91 -10.44
CA ASP A 227 12.00 10.51 -10.83
C ASP A 227 12.02 9.54 -12.02
N ASN A 228 13.21 9.24 -12.49
CA ASN A 228 13.52 8.12 -13.36
C ASN A 228 12.71 8.07 -14.67
N GLY A 229 12.31 9.25 -15.18
CA GLY A 229 11.62 9.37 -16.47
C GLY A 229 10.13 9.05 -16.38
N PHE A 230 9.49 9.36 -15.29
CA PHE A 230 8.02 9.36 -15.17
C PHE A 230 7.39 10.29 -16.22
N SER A 231 6.30 9.86 -16.89
CA SER A 231 5.69 10.61 -18.01
C SER A 231 4.19 10.34 -18.20
#